data_36d70ad072354e28b323de5007c2b954
#
_entry.id   36d70ad072354e28b323de5007c2b954
#
_cell.length_a   1.000
_cell.length_b   1.000
_cell.length_c   1.000
_cell.angle_alpha   90.00
_cell.angle_beta   90.00
_cell.angle_gamma   90.00
#
_symmetry.space_group_name_H-M   'P 1'
#
loop_
_entity.id
_entity.type
_entity.pdbx_description
1 polymer ?
#
loop_
_entity_poly.entity_id
_entity_poly.type
_entity_poly.pdbx_seq_one_letter_code
_entity_poly.pdbx_strand_id
1 'polypeptide(L)'
;MNGKVHIMDHPLVAHKLTILRDKNTSVKDFRELVSEIGMLITYEATRDLPMTTKHIETPICEMEAPTLAGRKFVVVPILRAGLGLVDGVLRMVPSARVGHIGMYRDEETLEPHPYFCKMPKDVAERDVLIVDPMLATGGSAAEAIGEMKKRGCKHIKLMVLVAAPEGIKHIQELFPDVDIYAGALDDHLNEKGYIVPGLGDAGDRIFGTK
;
A
#
# COMPACT_ATOMS: atom_id res chain seq x y z
N MET A 1 -10.66 6.47 -16.48
CA MET A 1 -10.66 4.99 -16.46
C MET A 1 -11.11 4.60 -15.07
N ASN A 2 -11.91 3.57 -14.92
CA ASN A 2 -12.27 3.06 -13.59
C ASN A 2 -11.08 2.30 -13.03
N GLY A 3 -10.78 2.53 -11.77
CA GLY A 3 -9.77 1.81 -11.00
C GLY A 3 -10.10 0.32 -10.90
N LYS A 4 -9.08 -0.50 -10.84
CA LYS A 4 -9.19 -1.97 -10.80
C LYS A 4 -8.81 -2.50 -9.42
N VAL A 5 -9.37 -3.64 -9.07
CA VAL A 5 -8.97 -4.41 -7.89
C VAL A 5 -8.08 -5.56 -8.36
N HIS A 6 -6.86 -5.57 -7.88
CA HIS A 6 -5.85 -6.58 -8.20
C HIS A 6 -5.60 -7.42 -6.94
N ILE A 7 -6.15 -8.62 -6.93
CA ILE A 7 -5.83 -9.61 -5.88
C ILE A 7 -4.65 -10.44 -6.36
N MET A 8 -3.62 -10.58 -5.52
CA MET A 8 -2.41 -11.29 -5.88
C MET A 8 -2.67 -12.79 -6.02
N ASP A 9 -2.52 -13.29 -7.23
CA ASP A 9 -2.59 -14.73 -7.54
C ASP A 9 -1.18 -15.29 -7.76
N HIS A 10 -0.41 -15.35 -6.68
CA HIS A 10 0.96 -15.85 -6.73
C HIS A 10 1.25 -16.77 -5.53
N PRO A 11 1.77 -18.00 -5.76
CA PRO A 11 2.02 -18.98 -4.68
C PRO A 11 2.89 -18.45 -3.54
N LEU A 12 3.90 -17.63 -3.83
CA LEU A 12 4.76 -17.05 -2.80
C LEU A 12 4.00 -16.05 -1.91
N VAL A 13 3.07 -15.27 -2.46
CA VAL A 13 2.24 -14.35 -1.68
C VAL A 13 1.32 -15.15 -0.78
N ALA A 14 0.63 -16.16 -1.31
CA ALA A 14 -0.26 -17.03 -0.55
C ALA A 14 0.49 -17.74 0.59
N HIS A 15 1.67 -18.31 0.30
CA HIS A 15 2.51 -18.98 1.31
C HIS A 15 2.94 -18.02 2.43
N LYS A 16 3.45 -16.84 2.08
CA LYS A 16 3.88 -15.85 3.07
C LYS A 16 2.72 -15.32 3.90
N LEU A 17 1.55 -15.10 3.29
CA LEU A 17 0.33 -14.73 4.02
C LEU A 17 -0.10 -15.82 4.99
N THR A 18 0.03 -17.10 4.65
CA THR A 18 -0.27 -18.21 5.57
C THR A 18 0.57 -18.11 6.85
N ILE A 19 1.87 -17.88 6.71
CA ILE A 19 2.77 -17.73 7.87
C ILE A 19 2.44 -16.43 8.63
N LEU A 20 2.21 -15.34 7.90
CA LEU A 20 1.87 -14.04 8.50
C LEU A 20 0.60 -14.10 9.36
N ARG A 21 -0.41 -14.86 8.93
CA ARG A 21 -1.70 -15.02 9.64
C ARG A 21 -1.59 -15.82 10.92
N ASP A 22 -0.64 -16.76 11.01
CA ASP A 22 -0.50 -17.60 12.21
C ASP A 22 -0.26 -16.72 13.45
N LYS A 23 -1.09 -16.92 14.47
CA LYS A 23 -1.01 -16.18 15.74
C LYS A 23 0.32 -16.37 16.49
N ASN A 24 1.04 -17.45 16.20
CA ASN A 24 2.33 -17.78 16.82
C ASN A 24 3.53 -17.15 16.06
N THR A 25 3.30 -16.50 14.92
CA THR A 25 4.36 -15.82 14.19
C THR A 25 4.97 -14.72 15.05
N SER A 26 6.30 -14.78 15.22
CA SER A 26 7.00 -13.82 16.06
C SER A 26 6.91 -12.39 15.50
N VAL A 27 7.09 -11.37 16.35
CA VAL A 27 7.14 -9.96 15.92
C VAL A 27 8.22 -9.74 14.85
N LYS A 28 9.37 -10.41 14.98
CA LYS A 28 10.45 -10.33 14.00
C LYS A 28 10.00 -10.88 12.65
N ASP A 29 9.51 -12.12 12.62
CA ASP A 29 9.12 -12.79 11.39
C ASP A 29 7.91 -12.08 10.75
N PHE A 30 6.98 -11.58 11.57
CA PHE A 30 5.84 -10.79 11.08
C PHE A 30 6.30 -9.54 10.32
N ARG A 31 7.26 -8.77 10.86
CA ARG A 31 7.84 -7.60 10.20
C ARG A 31 8.54 -7.96 8.88
N GLU A 32 9.33 -9.02 8.88
CA GLU A 32 10.03 -9.49 7.69
C GLU A 32 9.03 -9.88 6.60
N LEU A 33 8.00 -10.66 6.95
CA LEU A 33 6.95 -11.08 6.02
C LEU A 33 6.13 -9.90 5.47
N VAL A 34 5.79 -8.91 6.31
CA VAL A 34 5.11 -7.68 5.86
C VAL A 34 5.93 -6.98 4.78
N SER A 35 7.24 -6.81 5.02
CA SER A 35 8.14 -6.18 4.04
C SER A 35 8.27 -7.01 2.75
N GLU A 36 8.42 -8.33 2.86
CA GLU A 36 8.56 -9.22 1.72
C GLU A 36 7.30 -9.28 0.85
N ILE A 37 6.11 -9.38 1.47
CA ILE A 37 4.83 -9.35 0.74
C ILE A 37 4.64 -7.97 0.11
N GLY A 38 4.95 -6.90 0.86
CA GLY A 38 4.93 -5.53 0.36
C GLY A 38 5.80 -5.34 -0.90
N MET A 39 7.00 -5.95 -0.92
CA MET A 39 7.86 -5.95 -2.10
C MET A 39 7.21 -6.66 -3.30
N LEU A 40 6.61 -7.84 -3.09
CA LEU A 40 5.97 -8.60 -4.16
C LEU A 40 4.74 -7.85 -4.73
N ILE A 41 3.93 -7.24 -3.88
CA ILE A 41 2.78 -6.44 -4.34
C ILE A 41 3.26 -5.17 -5.05
N THR A 42 4.34 -4.54 -4.58
CA THR A 42 4.92 -3.37 -5.24
C THR A 42 5.38 -3.69 -6.66
N TYR A 43 5.94 -4.87 -6.90
CA TYR A 43 6.32 -5.32 -8.23
C TYR A 43 5.11 -5.29 -9.19
N GLU A 44 3.94 -5.77 -8.76
CA GLU A 44 2.72 -5.71 -9.56
C GLU A 44 2.17 -4.28 -9.66
N ALA A 45 2.15 -3.53 -8.57
CA ALA A 45 1.63 -2.16 -8.54
C ALA A 45 2.46 -1.17 -9.41
N THR A 46 3.67 -1.54 -9.78
CA THR A 46 4.57 -0.74 -10.64
C THR A 46 4.62 -1.22 -12.10
N ARG A 47 3.81 -2.20 -12.49
CA ARG A 47 3.82 -2.81 -13.83
C ARG A 47 3.51 -1.82 -14.96
N ASP A 48 2.75 -0.79 -14.70
CA ASP A 48 2.28 0.23 -15.63
C ASP A 48 3.09 1.54 -15.59
N LEU A 49 4.24 1.55 -14.88
CA LEU A 49 5.08 2.74 -14.86
C LEU A 49 5.55 3.09 -16.28
N PRO A 50 5.50 4.38 -16.65
CA PRO A 50 5.86 4.81 -17.99
C PRO A 50 7.35 4.60 -18.25
N MET A 51 7.66 4.15 -19.45
CA MET A 51 9.04 3.90 -19.90
C MET A 51 9.47 4.93 -20.95
N THR A 52 10.78 5.17 -21.00
CA THR A 52 11.47 5.94 -22.04
C THR A 52 12.76 5.23 -22.41
N THR A 53 13.54 5.80 -23.33
CA THR A 53 14.88 5.29 -23.66
C THR A 53 15.95 6.25 -23.15
N LYS A 54 17.12 5.72 -22.91
CA LYS A 54 18.34 6.43 -22.57
C LYS A 54 19.50 5.82 -23.33
N HIS A 55 20.32 6.68 -23.96
CA HIS A 55 21.57 6.26 -24.56
C HIS A 55 22.57 5.84 -23.48
N ILE A 56 23.10 4.64 -23.60
CA ILE A 56 24.11 4.08 -22.70
C ILE A 56 25.21 3.41 -23.49
N GLU A 57 26.36 3.24 -22.86
CA GLU A 57 27.46 2.39 -23.34
C GLU A 57 27.58 1.15 -22.45
N THR A 58 27.53 -0.03 -23.05
CA THR A 58 27.85 -1.30 -22.39
C THR A 58 29.33 -1.59 -22.53
N PRO A 59 29.90 -2.58 -21.84
CA PRO A 59 31.28 -2.99 -22.08
C PRO A 59 31.59 -3.44 -23.53
N ILE A 60 30.57 -3.59 -24.39
CA ILE A 60 30.71 -4.11 -25.75
C ILE A 60 30.34 -3.07 -26.80
N CYS A 61 29.25 -2.29 -26.59
CA CYS A 61 28.78 -1.32 -27.60
C CYS A 61 27.85 -0.28 -26.99
N GLU A 62 27.62 0.81 -27.71
CA GLU A 62 26.57 1.79 -27.44
C GLU A 62 25.18 1.24 -27.79
N MET A 63 24.14 1.64 -27.04
CA MET A 63 22.76 1.26 -27.31
C MET A 63 21.75 2.24 -26.71
N GLU A 64 20.53 2.25 -27.27
CA GLU A 64 19.35 2.84 -26.63
C GLU A 64 18.74 1.79 -25.69
N ALA A 65 18.73 2.08 -24.38
CA ALA A 65 18.23 1.19 -23.34
C ALA A 65 16.94 1.71 -22.70
N PRO A 66 15.99 0.82 -22.36
CA PRO A 66 14.76 1.20 -21.67
C PRO A 66 15.06 1.68 -20.25
N THR A 67 14.40 2.75 -19.83
CA THR A 67 14.46 3.29 -18.47
C THR A 67 13.11 3.85 -18.06
N LEU A 68 12.88 4.03 -16.76
CA LEU A 68 11.63 4.63 -16.28
C LEU A 68 11.54 6.09 -16.73
N ALA A 69 10.40 6.47 -17.30
CA ALA A 69 10.11 7.85 -17.65
C ALA A 69 9.91 8.70 -16.39
N GLY A 70 10.46 9.88 -16.39
CA GLY A 70 10.68 10.88 -15.34
C GLY A 70 9.69 11.15 -14.21
N ARG A 71 8.53 10.52 -14.14
CA ARG A 71 7.66 10.67 -12.96
C ARG A 71 8.24 9.90 -11.79
N LYS A 72 8.39 10.62 -10.70
CA LYS A 72 8.97 10.10 -9.48
C LYS A 72 7.86 9.53 -8.61
N PHE A 73 8.13 8.40 -8.00
CA PHE A 73 7.23 7.66 -7.15
C PHE A 73 7.26 8.19 -5.70
N VAL A 74 6.14 8.14 -5.01
CA VAL A 74 6.07 8.40 -3.57
C VAL A 74 5.26 7.31 -2.89
N VAL A 75 5.79 6.75 -1.81
CA VAL A 75 5.08 5.85 -0.92
C VAL A 75 4.55 6.63 0.28
N VAL A 76 3.30 6.39 0.63
CA VAL A 76 2.59 7.09 1.70
C VAL A 76 2.01 6.07 2.67
N PRO A 77 2.74 5.68 3.72
CA PRO A 77 2.20 4.83 4.76
C PRO A 77 1.15 5.56 5.59
N ILE A 78 0.03 4.86 5.86
CA ILE A 78 -0.92 5.26 6.90
C ILE A 78 -0.31 4.84 8.25
N LEU A 79 0.02 5.83 9.07
CA LEU A 79 0.65 5.57 10.37
C LEU A 79 -0.36 4.91 11.33
N ARG A 80 0.06 3.96 12.14
CA ARG A 80 1.41 3.42 12.34
C ARG A 80 1.71 2.22 11.44
N ALA A 81 0.71 1.34 11.21
CA ALA A 81 0.91 0.01 10.65
C ALA A 81 1.49 0.02 9.22
N GLY A 82 1.14 1.01 8.40
CA GLY A 82 1.67 1.17 7.04
C GLY A 82 3.20 1.30 6.96
N LEU A 83 3.86 1.70 8.06
CA LEU A 83 5.33 1.77 8.11
C LEU A 83 6.00 0.43 7.81
N GLY A 84 5.38 -0.69 8.18
CA GLY A 84 5.92 -2.01 7.93
C GLY A 84 6.09 -2.35 6.44
N LEU A 85 5.37 -1.68 5.56
CA LEU A 85 5.43 -1.90 4.10
C LEU A 85 6.50 -1.04 3.40
N VAL A 86 6.94 0.05 4.04
CA VAL A 86 7.81 1.06 3.39
C VAL A 86 9.12 0.47 2.93
N ASP A 87 9.78 -0.35 3.74
CA ASP A 87 11.06 -0.96 3.39
C ASP A 87 10.96 -1.87 2.17
N GLY A 88 9.87 -2.64 2.06
CA GLY A 88 9.58 -3.46 0.89
C GLY A 88 9.44 -2.64 -0.38
N VAL A 89 8.70 -1.53 -0.32
CA VAL A 89 8.55 -0.59 -1.43
C VAL A 89 9.87 0.04 -1.83
N LEU A 90 10.67 0.50 -0.86
CA LEU A 90 11.95 1.16 -1.13
C LEU A 90 13.01 0.20 -1.69
N ARG A 91 12.95 -1.09 -1.37
CA ARG A 91 13.81 -2.10 -2.00
C ARG A 91 13.50 -2.28 -3.48
N MET A 92 12.22 -2.16 -3.88
CA MET A 92 11.81 -2.23 -5.29
C MET A 92 12.03 -0.92 -6.04
N VAL A 93 11.78 0.22 -5.39
CA VAL A 93 11.91 1.56 -5.97
C VAL A 93 12.78 2.44 -5.06
N PRO A 94 14.11 2.26 -5.05
CA PRO A 94 15.01 2.97 -4.11
C PRO A 94 14.97 4.50 -4.23
N SER A 95 14.56 5.02 -5.39
CA SER A 95 14.41 6.46 -5.64
C SER A 95 13.07 7.04 -5.19
N ALA A 96 12.15 6.21 -4.67
CA ALA A 96 10.88 6.68 -4.17
C ALA A 96 11.06 7.65 -2.99
N ARG A 97 10.22 8.68 -2.94
CA ARG A 97 10.12 9.52 -1.74
C ARG A 97 9.11 8.92 -0.78
N VAL A 98 9.21 9.30 0.48
CA VAL A 98 8.28 8.87 1.52
C VAL A 98 7.51 10.09 2.02
N GLY A 99 6.19 10.02 1.90
CA GLY A 99 5.27 10.90 2.65
C GLY A 99 4.73 10.13 3.85
N HIS A 100 4.15 10.83 4.81
CA HIS A 100 3.53 10.18 5.97
C HIS A 100 2.18 10.81 6.23
N ILE A 101 1.17 9.97 6.49
CA ILE A 101 -0.13 10.40 6.94
C ILE A 101 -0.50 9.65 8.21
N GLY A 102 -0.79 10.40 9.28
CA GLY A 102 -1.23 9.85 10.55
C GLY A 102 -2.72 10.06 10.72
N MET A 103 -3.42 8.97 11.04
CA MET A 103 -4.84 8.96 11.33
C MET A 103 -5.09 8.47 12.75
N TYR A 104 -6.01 9.08 13.46
CA TYR A 104 -6.62 8.47 14.63
C TYR A 104 -8.12 8.28 14.37
N ARG A 105 -8.68 7.31 15.04
CA ARG A 105 -10.11 7.09 14.99
C ARG A 105 -10.73 7.78 16.20
N ASP A 106 -11.71 8.63 15.95
CA ASP A 106 -12.50 9.25 17.03
C ASP A 106 -13.20 8.15 17.84
N GLU A 107 -13.14 8.24 19.18
CA GLU A 107 -13.66 7.20 20.06
C GLU A 107 -15.19 7.13 20.06
N GLU A 108 -15.87 8.25 19.80
CA GLU A 108 -17.34 8.33 19.82
C GLU A 108 -17.95 8.08 18.43
N THR A 109 -17.41 8.74 17.40
CA THR A 109 -17.95 8.68 16.04
C THR A 109 -17.35 7.55 15.21
N LEU A 110 -16.22 6.99 15.64
CA LEU A 110 -15.39 6.02 14.90
C LEU A 110 -14.88 6.55 13.55
N GLU A 111 -15.01 7.84 13.28
CA GLU A 111 -14.53 8.48 12.07
C GLU A 111 -13.00 8.67 12.12
N PRO A 112 -12.30 8.44 11.00
CA PRO A 112 -10.86 8.68 10.92
C PRO A 112 -10.58 10.17 10.76
N HIS A 113 -9.72 10.73 11.61
CA HIS A 113 -9.26 12.11 11.53
C HIS A 113 -7.74 12.18 11.31
N PRO A 114 -7.25 12.97 10.35
CA PRO A 114 -5.82 13.17 10.17
C PRO A 114 -5.25 14.06 11.28
N TYR A 115 -4.24 13.57 12.00
CA TYR A 115 -3.49 14.37 12.97
C TYR A 115 -2.12 14.78 12.46
N PHE A 116 -1.63 14.13 11.40
CA PHE A 116 -0.33 14.41 10.82
C PHE A 116 -0.34 14.12 9.32
N CYS A 117 0.17 15.05 8.53
CA CYS A 117 0.35 14.84 7.10
C CYS A 117 1.58 15.61 6.60
N LYS A 118 2.64 14.90 6.23
CA LYS A 118 3.85 15.49 5.66
C LYS A 118 4.20 14.80 4.35
N MET A 119 4.17 15.58 3.27
CA MET A 119 4.39 15.10 1.91
C MET A 119 5.57 15.83 1.25
N PRO A 120 6.20 15.22 0.23
CA PRO A 120 7.09 15.94 -0.66
C PRO A 120 6.38 17.14 -1.29
N LYS A 121 7.10 18.26 -1.51
CA LYS A 121 6.51 19.49 -2.07
C LYS A 121 5.89 19.28 -3.46
N ASP A 122 6.44 18.35 -4.22
CA ASP A 122 6.04 18.00 -5.59
C ASP A 122 5.14 16.73 -5.65
N VAL A 123 4.41 16.42 -4.57
CA VAL A 123 3.57 15.20 -4.48
C VAL A 123 2.51 15.13 -5.57
N ALA A 124 1.96 16.27 -5.99
CA ALA A 124 0.96 16.36 -7.06
C ALA A 124 1.48 15.89 -8.45
N GLU A 125 2.79 15.90 -8.65
CA GLU A 125 3.46 15.50 -9.89
C GLU A 125 3.93 14.04 -9.85
N ARG A 126 3.64 13.30 -8.76
CA ARG A 126 4.13 11.94 -8.53
C ARG A 126 3.05 10.89 -8.67
N ASP A 127 3.48 9.67 -8.97
CA ASP A 127 2.65 8.49 -8.77
C ASP A 127 2.67 8.12 -7.29
N VAL A 128 1.48 8.12 -6.67
CA VAL A 128 1.31 7.93 -5.22
C VAL A 128 0.89 6.49 -4.94
N LEU A 129 1.66 5.80 -4.09
CA LEU A 129 1.28 4.51 -3.51
C LEU A 129 0.97 4.69 -2.02
N ILE A 130 -0.30 4.69 -1.67
CA ILE A 130 -0.74 4.63 -0.28
C ILE A 130 -0.62 3.19 0.20
N VAL A 131 -0.04 2.99 1.38
CA VAL A 131 0.17 1.64 1.92
C VAL A 131 -0.37 1.50 3.34
N ASP A 132 -1.15 0.44 3.54
CA ASP A 132 -1.67 0.01 4.84
C ASP A 132 -1.75 -1.53 4.84
N PRO A 133 -1.41 -2.23 5.90
CA PRO A 133 -1.57 -3.69 5.95
C PRO A 133 -3.00 -4.19 5.75
N MET A 134 -4.01 -3.42 6.14
CA MET A 134 -5.40 -3.88 6.16
C MET A 134 -6.37 -2.87 5.54
N LEU A 135 -7.23 -3.34 4.64
CA LEU A 135 -8.39 -2.61 4.15
C LEU A 135 -9.65 -3.24 4.75
N ALA A 136 -10.01 -2.82 5.97
CA ALA A 136 -11.19 -3.30 6.67
C ALA A 136 -12.46 -2.53 6.25
N THR A 137 -12.85 -1.49 6.97
CA THR A 137 -14.00 -0.63 6.60
C THR A 137 -13.67 0.35 5.47
N GLY A 138 -12.40 0.62 5.23
CA GLY A 138 -11.94 1.57 4.22
C GLY A 138 -11.84 3.03 4.68
N GLY A 139 -12.28 3.37 5.89
CA GLY A 139 -12.32 4.76 6.35
C GLY A 139 -10.95 5.46 6.33
N SER A 140 -9.92 4.86 6.95
CA SER A 140 -8.56 5.44 6.95
C SER A 140 -7.97 5.56 5.54
N ALA A 141 -8.21 4.56 4.70
CA ALA A 141 -7.76 4.59 3.30
C ALA A 141 -8.49 5.70 2.51
N ALA A 142 -9.81 5.85 2.72
CA ALA A 142 -10.61 6.89 2.07
C ALA A 142 -10.12 8.30 2.44
N GLU A 143 -9.86 8.56 3.73
CA GLU A 143 -9.31 9.84 4.16
C GLU A 143 -7.91 10.09 3.58
N ALA A 144 -7.04 9.08 3.57
CA ALA A 144 -5.71 9.21 2.99
C ALA A 144 -5.77 9.53 1.49
N ILE A 145 -6.64 8.84 0.73
CA ILE A 145 -6.87 9.10 -0.69
C ILE A 145 -7.43 10.51 -0.89
N GLY A 146 -8.44 10.89 -0.11
CA GLY A 146 -9.07 12.22 -0.13
C GLY A 146 -8.04 13.33 0.09
N GLU A 147 -7.13 13.15 1.06
CA GLU A 147 -6.05 14.10 1.33
C GLU A 147 -5.06 14.22 0.15
N MET A 148 -4.73 13.11 -0.51
CA MET A 148 -3.89 13.16 -1.72
C MET A 148 -4.62 13.83 -2.89
N LYS A 149 -5.92 13.57 -3.07
CA LYS A 149 -6.74 14.26 -4.08
C LYS A 149 -6.80 15.77 -3.83
N LYS A 150 -7.01 16.21 -2.59
CA LYS A 150 -6.98 17.64 -2.19
C LYS A 150 -5.65 18.32 -2.55
N ARG A 151 -4.53 17.57 -2.52
CA ARG A 151 -3.20 18.05 -2.92
C ARG A 151 -2.95 18.01 -4.42
N GLY A 152 -3.94 17.61 -5.23
CA GLY A 152 -3.85 17.58 -6.69
C GLY A 152 -3.21 16.32 -7.27
N CYS A 153 -3.00 15.27 -6.48
CA CYS A 153 -2.49 13.99 -6.96
C CYS A 153 -3.51 13.34 -7.91
N LYS A 154 -3.03 12.91 -9.09
CA LYS A 154 -3.88 12.35 -10.14
C LYS A 154 -3.76 10.82 -10.24
N HIS A 155 -2.59 10.28 -9.95
CA HIS A 155 -2.29 8.85 -10.03
C HIS A 155 -2.08 8.31 -8.63
N ILE A 156 -3.12 7.69 -8.09
CA ILE A 156 -3.13 7.15 -6.72
C ILE A 156 -3.45 5.66 -6.81
N LYS A 157 -2.66 4.86 -6.12
CA LYS A 157 -2.86 3.42 -5.91
C LYS A 157 -2.90 3.15 -4.42
N LEU A 158 -3.72 2.19 -4.01
CA LEU A 158 -3.78 1.67 -2.65
C LEU A 158 -3.21 0.26 -2.61
N MET A 159 -2.28 0.00 -1.71
CA MET A 159 -1.68 -1.32 -1.50
C MET A 159 -1.92 -1.81 -0.08
N VAL A 160 -2.46 -3.03 0.03
CA VAL A 160 -2.77 -3.67 1.32
C VAL A 160 -2.37 -5.14 1.31
N LEU A 161 -2.12 -5.72 2.49
CA LEU A 161 -1.83 -7.16 2.61
C LEU A 161 -3.11 -7.97 2.54
N VAL A 162 -4.15 -7.56 3.28
CA VAL A 162 -5.46 -8.19 3.29
C VAL A 162 -6.56 -7.14 3.18
N ALA A 163 -7.64 -7.49 2.47
CA ALA A 163 -8.79 -6.63 2.28
C ALA A 163 -10.09 -7.37 2.60
N ALA A 164 -11.09 -6.65 3.09
CA ALA A 164 -12.47 -7.11 3.16
C ALA A 164 -13.29 -6.55 1.98
N PRO A 165 -14.33 -7.27 1.52
CA PRO A 165 -15.20 -6.80 0.45
C PRO A 165 -15.83 -5.42 0.74
N GLU A 166 -16.18 -5.16 2.00
CA GLU A 166 -16.78 -3.92 2.46
C GLU A 166 -15.83 -2.73 2.23
N GLY A 167 -14.55 -2.89 2.58
CA GLY A 167 -13.55 -1.85 2.39
C GLY A 167 -13.26 -1.58 0.91
N ILE A 168 -13.16 -2.63 0.10
CA ILE A 168 -13.00 -2.48 -1.35
C ILE A 168 -14.17 -1.70 -1.95
N LYS A 169 -15.40 -2.11 -1.63
CA LYS A 169 -16.63 -1.45 -2.09
C LYS A 169 -16.65 0.02 -1.69
N HIS A 170 -16.32 0.33 -0.44
CA HIS A 170 -16.28 1.70 0.06
C HIS A 170 -15.30 2.59 -0.73
N ILE A 171 -14.10 2.09 -0.99
CA ILE A 171 -13.11 2.83 -1.79
C ILE A 171 -13.57 3.01 -3.24
N GLN A 172 -14.12 1.96 -3.87
CA GLN A 172 -14.59 2.04 -5.25
C GLN A 172 -15.78 3.00 -5.43
N GLU A 173 -16.66 3.13 -4.43
CA GLU A 173 -17.77 4.07 -4.43
C GLU A 173 -17.30 5.53 -4.32
N LEU A 174 -16.31 5.81 -3.46
CA LEU A 174 -15.81 7.17 -3.23
C LEU A 174 -14.75 7.59 -4.27
N PHE A 175 -13.91 6.67 -4.69
CA PHE A 175 -12.76 6.92 -5.55
C PHE A 175 -12.65 5.87 -6.66
N PRO A 176 -13.60 5.91 -7.63
CA PRO A 176 -13.69 4.88 -8.67
C PRO A 176 -12.46 4.86 -9.61
N ASP A 177 -11.57 5.84 -9.53
CA ASP A 177 -10.35 5.94 -10.34
C ASP A 177 -9.08 5.44 -9.63
N VAL A 178 -9.19 4.92 -8.40
CA VAL A 178 -8.06 4.41 -7.62
C VAL A 178 -7.92 2.91 -7.79
N ASP A 179 -6.74 2.45 -8.22
CA ASP A 179 -6.42 1.02 -8.25
C ASP A 179 -6.11 0.50 -6.85
N ILE A 180 -6.65 -0.67 -6.51
CA ILE A 180 -6.42 -1.37 -5.25
C ILE A 180 -5.61 -2.64 -5.51
N TYR A 181 -4.49 -2.79 -4.82
CA TYR A 181 -3.64 -3.98 -4.86
C TYR A 181 -3.67 -4.65 -3.50
N ALA A 182 -4.18 -5.87 -3.43
CA ALA A 182 -4.31 -6.63 -2.19
C ALA A 182 -3.63 -8.00 -2.29
N GLY A 183 -2.91 -8.39 -1.25
CA GLY A 183 -2.31 -9.71 -1.14
C GLY A 183 -3.36 -10.83 -1.07
N ALA A 184 -4.48 -10.56 -0.39
CA ALA A 184 -5.65 -11.44 -0.38
C ALA A 184 -6.93 -10.64 -0.16
N LEU A 185 -8.05 -11.18 -0.66
CA LEU A 185 -9.41 -10.78 -0.34
C LEU A 185 -9.98 -11.81 0.63
N ASP A 186 -10.36 -11.35 1.82
CA ASP A 186 -10.95 -12.16 2.89
C ASP A 186 -12.50 -12.12 2.83
N ASP A 187 -13.17 -12.88 3.71
CA ASP A 187 -14.59 -13.14 3.57
C ASP A 187 -15.48 -11.92 3.91
N HIS A 188 -15.26 -11.31 5.09
CA HIS A 188 -16.12 -10.24 5.61
C HIS A 188 -15.49 -9.55 6.82
N LEU A 189 -16.18 -8.53 7.34
CA LEU A 189 -15.89 -7.91 8.64
C LEU A 189 -16.78 -8.51 9.72
N ASN A 190 -16.21 -8.83 10.89
CA ASN A 190 -17.00 -9.20 12.06
C ASN A 190 -17.67 -7.97 12.70
N GLU A 191 -18.50 -8.19 13.73
CA GLU A 191 -19.23 -7.13 14.46
C GLU A 191 -18.34 -6.04 15.07
N LYS A 192 -17.05 -6.33 15.27
CA LYS A 192 -16.05 -5.40 15.80
C LYS A 192 -15.22 -4.71 14.69
N GLY A 193 -15.56 -4.95 13.42
CA GLY A 193 -14.86 -4.38 12.27
C GLY A 193 -13.51 -5.04 11.96
N TYR A 194 -13.21 -6.22 12.50
CA TYR A 194 -12.02 -6.99 12.11
C TYR A 194 -12.30 -7.84 10.88
N ILE A 195 -11.30 -7.94 10.01
CA ILE A 195 -11.34 -8.82 8.82
C ILE A 195 -11.32 -10.29 9.28
N VAL A 196 -12.17 -11.11 8.66
CA VAL A 196 -12.26 -12.55 8.90
C VAL A 196 -11.91 -13.30 7.61
N PRO A 197 -10.95 -14.25 7.63
CA PRO A 197 -10.13 -14.71 8.75
C PRO A 197 -9.08 -13.71 9.22
N GLY A 198 -8.67 -12.75 8.39
CA GLY A 198 -7.78 -11.66 8.76
C GLY A 198 -6.38 -12.08 9.20
N LEU A 199 -5.74 -11.19 9.94
CA LEU A 199 -4.40 -11.40 10.55
C LEU A 199 -4.28 -10.74 11.95
N GLY A 200 -5.41 -10.35 12.55
CA GLY A 200 -5.45 -9.63 13.82
C GLY A 200 -5.14 -8.14 13.67
N ASP A 201 -4.65 -7.49 14.73
CA ASP A 201 -4.17 -6.11 14.67
C ASP A 201 -2.75 -6.07 14.10
N ALA A 202 -2.61 -5.56 12.87
CA ALA A 202 -1.33 -5.49 12.18
C ALA A 202 -0.34 -4.55 12.89
N GLY A 203 -0.82 -3.43 13.44
CA GLY A 203 0.02 -2.47 14.14
C GLY A 203 0.65 -3.10 15.38
N ASP A 204 -0.15 -3.74 16.21
CA ASP A 204 0.33 -4.42 17.41
C ASP A 204 1.29 -5.57 17.07
N ARG A 205 1.00 -6.32 16.03
CA ARG A 205 1.86 -7.43 15.58
C ARG A 205 3.18 -6.95 14.97
N ILE A 206 3.19 -5.82 14.24
CA ILE A 206 4.41 -5.21 13.67
C ILE A 206 5.29 -4.64 14.78
N PHE A 207 4.69 -3.95 15.76
CA PHE A 207 5.43 -3.19 16.75
C PHE A 207 5.60 -3.89 18.10
N GLY A 208 4.91 -5.01 18.31
CA GLY A 208 4.97 -5.76 19.56
C GLY A 208 4.37 -4.98 20.74
N THR A 209 3.24 -4.29 20.50
CA THR A 209 2.59 -3.40 21.48
C THR A 209 1.48 -4.08 22.28
N LYS A 210 1.29 -5.39 22.13
CA LYS A 210 0.48 -6.28 22.98
C LYS A 210 1.29 -7.44 23.47
#